data_af9cc69873b65504bfd514cbcbd0cf29
#
_entry.id   af9cc69873b65504bfd514cbcbd0cf29
#
_cell.length_a   1.000
_cell.length_b   1.000
_cell.length_c   1.000
_cell.angle_alpha   90.00
_cell.angle_beta   90.00
_cell.angle_gamma   90.00
#
_symmetry.space_group_name_H-M   'P 1'
#
loop_
_entity.id
_entity.type
_entity.pdbx_description
1 polymer ?
#
loop_
_entity_poly.entity_id
_entity_poly.type
_entity_poly.pdbx_seq_one_letter_code
_entity_poly.pdbx_strand_id
1 'polypeptide(L)'
;VEITRQWPGDEGITTLQPRIKNGSKVEVLIGDELVITGWVEATPVRYDARSVSTGIAGRSLTADLIDCAAEPTQFNGRSLVQIAQALAAPFGIEVVNSGAPSGVIPDVQPDHGETVIEVINKILGQQQALAYDDPHGRLVIGGIGSTRAHTALV
;
A
#
# COMPACT_ATOMS: atom_id res chain seq x y z
N VAL A 1 6.66 7.21 -12.45
CA VAL A 1 6.52 7.21 -13.92
C VAL A 1 6.50 8.64 -14.41
N GLU A 2 7.18 8.94 -15.52
CA GLU A 2 7.21 10.26 -16.16
C GLU A 2 6.44 10.19 -17.47
N ILE A 3 5.54 11.16 -17.68
CA ILE A 3 4.71 11.27 -18.89
C ILE A 3 5.03 12.58 -19.57
N THR A 4 5.29 12.54 -20.88
CA THR A 4 5.49 13.76 -21.67
C THR A 4 4.18 14.54 -21.74
N ARG A 5 4.25 15.82 -21.38
CA ARG A 5 3.13 16.73 -21.47
C ARG A 5 3.21 17.50 -22.77
N GLN A 6 2.08 17.61 -23.46
CA GLN A 6 2.01 18.41 -24.66
C GLN A 6 2.18 19.91 -24.31
N TRP A 7 3.07 20.61 -25.01
CA TRP A 7 3.23 22.05 -24.86
C TRP A 7 1.95 22.76 -25.32
N PRO A 8 1.45 23.79 -24.61
CA PRO A 8 0.33 24.58 -25.11
C PRO A 8 0.75 25.22 -26.44
N GLY A 9 0.06 24.87 -27.53
CA GLY A 9 0.29 25.52 -28.82
C GLY A 9 -0.21 26.96 -28.81
N ASP A 10 0.18 27.75 -29.80
CA ASP A 10 -0.16 29.20 -29.98
C ASP A 10 -1.67 29.50 -30.01
N GLU A 11 -2.52 28.48 -30.08
CA GLU A 11 -3.98 28.64 -30.15
C GLU A 11 -4.69 28.69 -28.78
N GLY A 12 -3.95 28.89 -27.70
CA GLY A 12 -4.53 29.24 -26.39
C GLY A 12 -5.44 28.18 -25.75
N ILE A 13 -5.37 26.92 -26.17
CA ILE A 13 -6.12 25.83 -25.51
C ILE A 13 -5.40 25.43 -24.22
N THR A 14 -5.72 26.14 -23.17
CA THR A 14 -5.13 25.99 -21.84
C THR A 14 -5.81 24.95 -20.97
N THR A 15 -6.75 24.15 -21.47
CA THR A 15 -7.59 23.27 -20.66
C THR A 15 -7.32 21.79 -20.81
N LEU A 16 -6.10 21.38 -21.10
CA LEU A 16 -5.70 19.99 -20.83
C LEU A 16 -5.44 19.83 -19.33
N GLN A 17 -6.51 19.76 -18.56
CA GLN A 17 -6.37 19.29 -17.16
C GLN A 17 -5.75 17.89 -17.22
N PRO A 18 -4.70 17.63 -16.43
CA PRO A 18 -4.14 16.29 -16.36
C PRO A 18 -5.26 15.32 -15.98
N ARG A 19 -5.42 14.24 -16.74
CA ARG A 19 -6.41 13.20 -16.45
C ARG A 19 -6.11 12.50 -15.12
N ILE A 20 -4.83 12.50 -14.73
CA ILE A 20 -4.34 11.91 -13.49
C ILE A 20 -4.20 13.03 -12.47
N LYS A 21 -4.86 12.88 -11.33
CA LYS A 21 -4.86 13.84 -10.22
C LYS A 21 -4.41 13.14 -8.93
N ASN A 22 -3.96 13.92 -7.96
CA ASN A 22 -3.74 13.41 -6.61
C ASN A 22 -5.03 12.77 -6.09
N GLY A 23 -4.94 11.62 -5.45
CA GLY A 23 -6.07 10.81 -5.01
C GLY A 23 -6.67 9.90 -6.09
N SER A 24 -6.15 9.91 -7.33
CA SER A 24 -6.56 8.94 -8.35
C SER A 24 -6.02 7.56 -8.02
N LYS A 25 -6.86 6.53 -8.13
CA LYS A 25 -6.40 5.14 -8.08
C LYS A 25 -5.64 4.80 -9.35
N VAL A 26 -4.51 4.12 -9.23
CA VAL A 26 -3.68 3.71 -10.35
C VAL A 26 -3.25 2.26 -10.23
N GLU A 27 -3.04 1.66 -11.38
CA GLU A 27 -2.41 0.35 -11.53
C GLU A 27 -1.14 0.53 -12.37
N VAL A 28 -0.04 -0.05 -11.90
CA VAL A 28 1.25 -0.02 -12.59
C VAL A 28 1.53 -1.43 -13.10
N LEU A 29 1.74 -1.51 -14.42
CA LEU A 29 2.05 -2.77 -15.10
C LEU A 29 3.47 -2.72 -15.67
N ILE A 30 4.12 -3.87 -15.70
CA ILE A 30 5.38 -4.10 -16.44
C ILE A 30 5.06 -5.14 -17.51
N GLY A 31 5.00 -4.69 -18.77
CA GLY A 31 4.36 -5.49 -19.83
C GLY A 31 2.88 -5.68 -19.50
N ASP A 32 2.44 -6.93 -19.41
CA ASP A 32 1.05 -7.29 -19.06
C ASP A 32 0.90 -7.70 -17.58
N GLU A 33 1.97 -7.64 -16.80
CA GLU A 33 1.97 -8.06 -15.40
C GLU A 33 1.69 -6.87 -14.48
N LEU A 34 0.64 -6.98 -13.65
CA LEU A 34 0.33 -6.01 -12.61
C LEU A 34 1.39 -6.08 -11.50
N VAL A 35 1.99 -4.95 -11.17
CA VAL A 35 3.04 -4.84 -10.16
C VAL A 35 2.57 -4.14 -8.89
N ILE A 36 1.75 -3.10 -9.04
CA ILE A 36 1.26 -2.33 -7.90
C ILE A 36 -0.09 -1.68 -8.21
N THR A 37 -0.98 -1.71 -7.24
CA THR A 37 -2.22 -0.93 -7.20
C THR A 37 -2.13 0.07 -6.06
N GLY A 38 -2.45 1.35 -6.32
CA GLY A 38 -2.24 2.37 -5.31
C GLY A 38 -2.93 3.70 -5.61
N TRP A 39 -2.54 4.71 -4.85
CA TRP A 39 -3.01 6.08 -4.96
C TRP A 39 -1.92 7.00 -5.50
N VAL A 40 -2.31 7.93 -6.36
CA VAL A 40 -1.46 9.04 -6.78
C VAL A 40 -1.41 10.08 -5.65
N GLU A 41 -0.22 10.36 -5.14
CA GLU A 41 -0.01 11.37 -4.11
C GLU A 41 0.48 12.70 -4.68
N ALA A 42 1.29 12.63 -5.74
CA ALA A 42 1.85 13.82 -6.36
C ALA A 42 1.98 13.66 -7.88
N THR A 43 1.75 14.78 -8.57
CA THR A 43 1.95 14.89 -10.02
C THR A 43 2.92 16.05 -10.31
N PRO A 44 4.22 15.93 -9.95
CA PRO A 44 5.19 16.99 -10.16
C PRO A 44 5.37 17.29 -11.65
N VAL A 45 5.35 18.57 -12.01
CA VAL A 45 5.62 19.04 -13.36
C VAL A 45 7.08 19.49 -13.44
N ARG A 46 7.80 19.00 -14.43
CA ARG A 46 9.16 19.42 -14.77
C ARG A 46 9.15 20.06 -16.15
N TYR A 47 9.86 21.13 -16.28
CA TYR A 47 10.00 21.81 -17.57
C TYR A 47 11.43 22.28 -17.77
N ASP A 48 11.89 22.22 -19.00
CA ASP A 48 13.14 22.82 -19.49
C ASP A 48 12.89 23.51 -20.81
N ALA A 49 13.96 24.03 -21.45
CA ALA A 49 13.86 24.77 -22.72
C ALA A 49 13.33 23.92 -23.91
N ARG A 50 13.23 22.60 -23.77
CA ARG A 50 12.90 21.68 -24.87
C ARG A 50 11.74 20.75 -24.55
N SER A 51 11.42 20.55 -23.27
CA SER A 51 10.43 19.55 -22.84
C SER A 51 9.62 19.98 -21.63
N VAL A 52 8.40 19.50 -21.58
CA VAL A 52 7.56 19.53 -20.38
C VAL A 52 7.14 18.10 -20.07
N SER A 53 7.42 17.64 -18.86
CA SER A 53 7.02 16.32 -18.40
C SER A 53 6.25 16.39 -17.09
N THR A 54 5.40 15.43 -16.87
CA THR A 54 4.67 15.26 -15.60
C THR A 54 5.07 13.93 -15.00
N GLY A 55 5.61 13.97 -13.78
CA GLY A 55 5.85 12.78 -13.00
C GLY A 55 4.55 12.30 -12.34
N ILE A 56 4.49 11.00 -12.02
CA ILE A 56 3.45 10.42 -11.19
C ILE A 56 4.17 9.73 -10.04
N ALA A 57 3.89 10.17 -8.83
CA ALA A 57 4.37 9.55 -7.61
C ALA A 57 3.18 9.11 -6.76
N GLY A 58 3.30 7.96 -6.12
CA GLY A 58 2.24 7.40 -5.30
C GLY A 58 2.73 6.23 -4.48
N ARG A 59 1.84 5.68 -3.67
CA ARG A 59 2.08 4.51 -2.84
C ARG A 59 0.99 3.46 -3.05
N SER A 60 1.23 2.22 -2.59
CA SER A 60 0.22 1.16 -2.61
C SER A 60 -1.00 1.52 -1.75
N LEU A 61 -2.11 0.80 -1.94
CA LEU A 61 -3.33 1.02 -1.13
C LEU A 61 -3.07 0.82 0.36
N THR A 62 -2.15 -0.07 0.74
CA THR A 62 -1.80 -0.36 2.14
C THR A 62 -1.12 0.81 2.85
N ALA A 63 -0.71 1.86 2.13
CA ALA A 63 -0.18 3.08 2.72
C ALA A 63 -1.15 3.75 3.71
N ASP A 64 -2.46 3.62 3.49
CA ASP A 64 -3.48 4.14 4.39
C ASP A 64 -3.37 3.54 5.80
N LEU A 65 -2.90 2.30 5.93
CA LEU A 65 -2.67 1.65 7.22
C LEU A 65 -1.47 2.24 7.99
N ILE A 66 -0.55 2.89 7.27
CA ILE A 66 0.63 3.55 7.86
C ILE A 66 0.27 4.94 8.35
N ASP A 67 -0.57 5.65 7.59
CA ASP A 67 -0.85 7.07 7.84
C ASP A 67 -2.02 7.28 8.80
N CYS A 68 -2.90 6.29 8.95
CA CYS A 68 -4.11 6.42 9.73
C CYS A 68 -4.02 5.71 11.08
N ALA A 69 -4.54 6.38 12.12
CA ALA A 69 -4.64 5.80 13.45
C ALA A 69 -5.66 4.65 13.49
N ALA A 70 -5.35 3.63 14.26
CA ALA A 70 -6.28 2.55 14.55
C ALA A 70 -7.43 3.03 15.43
N GLU A 71 -8.64 2.52 15.17
CA GLU A 71 -9.75 2.76 16.08
C GLU A 71 -9.51 2.07 17.43
N PRO A 72 -9.85 2.71 18.57
CA PRO A 72 -9.63 2.16 19.90
C PRO A 72 -10.61 1.00 20.16
N THR A 73 -10.30 -0.16 19.60
CA THR A 73 -11.11 -1.38 19.72
C THR A 73 -10.33 -2.45 20.46
N GLN A 74 -10.92 -3.06 21.48
CA GLN A 74 -10.31 -4.19 22.19
C GLN A 74 -10.58 -5.50 21.47
N PHE A 75 -9.56 -6.27 21.21
CA PHE A 75 -9.63 -7.59 20.60
C PHE A 75 -9.27 -8.66 21.62
N ASN A 76 -10.21 -9.56 21.92
CA ASN A 76 -10.03 -10.65 22.87
C ASN A 76 -10.15 -11.99 22.16
N GLY A 77 -9.16 -12.86 22.34
CA GLY A 77 -9.21 -14.24 21.86
C GLY A 77 -9.34 -14.38 20.33
N ARG A 78 -8.69 -13.50 19.57
CA ARG A 78 -8.71 -13.51 18.10
C ARG A 78 -7.36 -13.89 17.51
N SER A 79 -7.38 -14.43 16.30
CA SER A 79 -6.15 -14.67 15.53
C SER A 79 -5.59 -13.36 14.96
N LEU A 80 -4.29 -13.36 14.64
CA LEU A 80 -3.62 -12.26 13.95
C LEU A 80 -4.38 -11.80 12.70
N VAL A 81 -4.79 -12.75 11.85
CA VAL A 81 -5.53 -12.45 10.61
C VAL A 81 -6.86 -11.77 10.89
N GLN A 82 -7.61 -12.24 11.89
CA GLN A 82 -8.90 -11.64 12.28
C GLN A 82 -8.75 -10.22 12.83
N ILE A 83 -7.68 -9.96 13.58
CA ILE A 83 -7.39 -8.61 14.09
C ILE A 83 -7.01 -7.70 12.92
N ALA A 84 -6.11 -8.14 12.05
CA ALA A 84 -5.71 -7.37 10.87
C ALA A 84 -6.89 -7.07 9.95
N GLN A 85 -7.79 -8.04 9.71
CA GLN A 85 -9.01 -7.83 8.94
C GLN A 85 -9.91 -6.75 9.55
N ALA A 86 -10.12 -6.79 10.86
CA ALA A 86 -10.94 -5.81 11.54
C ALA A 86 -10.33 -4.39 11.49
N LEU A 87 -9.00 -4.30 11.64
CA LEU A 87 -8.26 -3.03 11.59
C LEU A 87 -8.18 -2.44 10.17
N ALA A 88 -8.07 -3.28 9.14
CA ALA A 88 -7.97 -2.85 7.75
C ALA A 88 -9.32 -2.58 7.06
N ALA A 89 -10.41 -3.12 7.61
CA ALA A 89 -11.75 -3.01 7.03
C ALA A 89 -12.24 -1.57 6.81
N PRO A 90 -12.02 -0.59 7.73
CA PRO A 90 -12.44 0.79 7.52
C PRO A 90 -11.80 1.44 6.29
N PHE A 91 -10.64 0.97 5.85
CA PHE A 91 -9.89 1.47 4.69
C PHE A 91 -10.22 0.71 3.39
N GLY A 92 -11.10 -0.29 3.47
CA GLY A 92 -11.46 -1.12 2.31
C GLY A 92 -10.31 -2.03 1.82
N ILE A 93 -9.32 -2.27 2.67
CA ILE A 93 -8.15 -3.11 2.36
C ILE A 93 -8.45 -4.55 2.74
N GLU A 94 -8.38 -5.43 1.75
CA GLU A 94 -8.53 -6.87 1.94
C GLU A 94 -7.28 -7.45 2.61
N VAL A 95 -7.49 -8.34 3.59
CA VAL A 95 -6.39 -9.08 4.25
C VAL A 95 -6.41 -10.53 3.81
N VAL A 96 -5.31 -10.98 3.23
CA VAL A 96 -5.12 -12.34 2.71
C VAL A 96 -4.24 -13.14 3.67
N ASN A 97 -4.69 -14.34 4.02
CA ASN A 97 -3.89 -15.29 4.80
C ASN A 97 -3.04 -16.16 3.88
N SER A 98 -1.72 -16.04 3.97
CA SER A 98 -0.74 -16.84 3.24
C SER A 98 0.12 -17.69 4.19
N GLY A 99 -0.53 -18.51 5.00
CA GLY A 99 0.17 -19.36 5.96
C GLY A 99 0.55 -18.65 7.27
N ALA A 100 -0.22 -17.66 7.68
CA ALA A 100 -0.04 -17.02 8.98
C ALA A 100 -0.23 -18.02 10.12
N PRO A 101 0.51 -17.86 11.24
CA PRO A 101 0.30 -18.68 12.43
C PRO A 101 -1.16 -18.63 12.93
N SER A 102 -1.69 -19.75 13.34
CA SER A 102 -3.08 -19.88 13.84
C SER A 102 -3.22 -19.58 15.34
N GLY A 103 -2.19 -19.05 15.97
CA GLY A 103 -2.20 -18.71 17.39
C GLY A 103 -3.29 -17.70 17.74
N VAL A 104 -3.90 -17.93 18.90
CA VAL A 104 -4.90 -17.01 19.46
C VAL A 104 -4.18 -15.97 20.32
N ILE A 105 -4.51 -14.72 20.12
CA ILE A 105 -3.98 -13.59 20.87
C ILE A 105 -4.97 -13.29 22.00
N PRO A 106 -4.55 -13.40 23.27
CA PRO A 106 -5.45 -13.27 24.40
C PRO A 106 -6.13 -11.91 24.47
N ASP A 107 -5.37 -10.86 24.31
CA ASP A 107 -5.81 -9.47 24.40
C ASP A 107 -4.92 -8.53 23.60
N VAL A 108 -5.51 -7.66 22.80
CA VAL A 108 -4.85 -6.57 22.10
C VAL A 108 -5.77 -5.36 22.04
N GLN A 109 -5.22 -4.20 22.37
CA GLN A 109 -5.88 -2.92 22.21
C GLN A 109 -4.89 -1.94 21.59
N PRO A 110 -5.29 -1.19 20.53
CA PRO A 110 -4.48 -0.09 20.01
C PRO A 110 -4.27 0.99 21.08
N ASP A 111 -3.05 1.49 21.18
CA ASP A 111 -2.75 2.65 22.00
C ASP A 111 -3.28 3.94 21.34
N HIS A 112 -3.46 4.99 22.14
CA HIS A 112 -3.97 6.25 21.61
C HIS A 112 -3.03 6.86 20.55
N GLY A 113 -3.52 7.03 19.33
CA GLY A 113 -2.74 7.59 18.21
C GLY A 113 -1.83 6.57 17.50
N GLU A 114 -1.87 5.31 17.90
CA GLU A 114 -1.13 4.24 17.22
C GLU A 114 -1.72 3.96 15.84
N THR A 115 -0.88 3.83 14.83
CA THR A 115 -1.34 3.51 13.47
C THR A 115 -1.74 2.06 13.32
N VAL A 116 -2.57 1.78 12.32
CA VAL A 116 -3.04 0.40 12.06
C VAL A 116 -1.88 -0.55 11.87
N ILE A 117 -0.86 -0.14 11.10
CA ILE A 117 0.30 -0.99 10.82
C ILE A 117 1.18 -1.22 12.07
N GLU A 118 1.27 -0.26 12.97
CA GLU A 118 2.00 -0.41 14.23
C GLU A 118 1.36 -1.47 15.11
N VAL A 119 0.04 -1.46 15.26
CA VAL A 119 -0.70 -2.51 15.98
C VAL A 119 -0.46 -3.88 15.36
N ILE A 120 -0.58 -3.99 14.03
CA ILE A 120 -0.34 -5.24 13.32
C ILE A 120 1.10 -5.71 13.52
N ASN A 121 2.10 -4.82 13.42
CA ASN A 121 3.51 -5.16 13.58
C ASN A 121 3.86 -5.66 14.99
N LYS A 122 3.25 -5.11 16.04
CA LYS A 122 3.41 -5.65 17.40
C LYS A 122 3.02 -7.13 17.47
N ILE A 123 1.90 -7.48 16.83
CA ILE A 123 1.39 -8.85 16.82
C ILE A 123 2.24 -9.75 15.91
N LEU A 124 2.64 -9.26 14.74
CA LEU A 124 3.53 -9.99 13.82
C LEU A 124 4.82 -10.41 14.51
N GLY A 125 5.44 -9.51 15.27
CA GLY A 125 6.65 -9.80 16.03
C GLY A 125 6.45 -10.91 17.06
N GLN A 126 5.30 -10.94 17.75
CA GLN A 126 4.97 -11.97 18.74
C GLN A 126 4.71 -13.35 18.09
N GLN A 127 4.12 -13.35 16.89
CA GLN A 127 3.72 -14.56 16.18
C GLN A 127 4.75 -15.06 15.17
N GLN A 128 5.90 -14.37 15.04
CA GLN A 128 6.92 -14.66 14.02
C GLN A 128 6.33 -14.74 12.61
N ALA A 129 5.48 -13.77 12.29
CA ALA A 129 4.82 -13.63 11.00
C ALA A 129 5.34 -12.40 10.25
N LEU A 130 5.05 -12.33 8.96
CA LEU A 130 5.36 -11.20 8.09
C LEU A 130 4.09 -10.66 7.47
N ALA A 131 4.05 -9.36 7.24
CA ALA A 131 3.03 -8.72 6.41
C ALA A 131 3.69 -7.98 5.25
N TYR A 132 3.05 -8.03 4.09
CA TYR A 132 3.46 -7.32 2.89
C TYR A 132 2.23 -7.03 2.03
N ASP A 133 2.34 -6.09 1.12
CA ASP A 133 1.29 -5.83 0.14
C ASP A 133 1.51 -6.66 -1.14
N ASP A 134 0.42 -7.05 -1.76
CA ASP A 134 0.45 -7.70 -3.06
C ASP A 134 0.18 -6.69 -4.21
N PRO A 135 0.37 -7.09 -5.48
CA PRO A 135 0.12 -6.22 -6.62
C PRO A 135 -1.29 -5.63 -6.70
N HIS A 136 -2.28 -6.28 -6.09
CA HIS A 136 -3.66 -5.80 -6.03
C HIS A 136 -3.93 -4.79 -4.89
N GLY A 137 -2.91 -4.48 -4.08
CA GLY A 137 -3.03 -3.59 -2.93
C GLY A 137 -3.69 -4.21 -1.71
N ARG A 138 -3.67 -5.55 -1.60
CA ARG A 138 -4.15 -6.29 -0.43
C ARG A 138 -3.01 -6.47 0.58
N LEU A 139 -3.35 -6.52 1.85
CA LEU A 139 -2.40 -6.87 2.91
C LEU A 139 -2.30 -8.39 3.04
N VAL A 140 -1.15 -8.95 2.73
CA VAL A 140 -0.90 -10.39 2.86
C VAL A 140 -0.17 -10.66 4.17
N ILE A 141 -0.70 -11.59 4.97
CA ILE A 141 -0.06 -12.05 6.21
C ILE A 141 0.39 -13.49 6.01
N GLY A 142 1.68 -13.71 6.14
CA GLY A 142 2.32 -15.02 5.94
C GLY A 142 3.22 -15.41 7.11
N GLY A 143 3.50 -16.71 7.19
CA GLY A 143 4.55 -17.21 8.06
C GLY A 143 5.95 -16.94 7.48
N ILE A 144 6.97 -17.00 8.33
CA ILE A 144 8.35 -16.93 7.87
C ILE A 144 8.65 -18.19 7.05
N GLY A 145 9.05 -18.00 5.79
CA GLY A 145 9.37 -19.12 4.90
C GLY A 145 10.63 -19.86 5.33
N SER A 146 10.62 -21.18 5.18
CA SER A 146 11.79 -22.05 5.42
C SER A 146 12.56 -22.36 4.13
N THR A 147 12.10 -21.88 2.98
CA THR A 147 12.70 -22.17 1.69
C THR A 147 13.94 -21.32 1.46
N ARG A 148 15.08 -21.96 1.21
CA ARG A 148 16.30 -21.27 0.77
C ARG A 148 16.21 -20.93 -0.71
N ALA A 149 16.63 -19.73 -1.08
CA ALA A 149 16.84 -19.39 -2.49
C ALA A 149 17.89 -20.34 -3.09
N HIS A 150 17.61 -20.88 -4.28
CA HIS A 150 18.51 -21.81 -4.97
C HIS A 150 19.77 -21.13 -5.53
N THR A 151 19.77 -19.82 -5.66
CA THR A 151 20.89 -19.04 -6.19
C THR A 151 21.31 -17.97 -5.19
N ALA A 152 22.63 -17.88 -4.95
CA ALA A 152 23.20 -16.71 -4.32
C ALA A 152 23.15 -15.54 -5.34
N LEU A 153 22.76 -14.36 -4.88
CA LEU A 153 23.02 -13.14 -5.63
C LEU A 153 24.53 -12.93 -5.65
N VAL A 154 25.13 -13.03 -6.85
CA VAL A 154 26.54 -12.75 -7.12
C VAL A 154 26.69 -11.32 -7.55
#